data_8cfb1ec6db28841d6ed7bcdd05e02e98
#
_entry.id   8cfb1ec6db28841d6ed7bcdd05e02e98
#
_cell.length_a   1.000
_cell.length_b   1.000
_cell.length_c   1.000
_cell.angle_alpha   90.00
_cell.angle_beta   90.00
_cell.angle_gamma   90.00
#
_symmetry.space_group_name_H-M   'P 1'
#
loop_
_entity.id
_entity.type
_entity.pdbx_description
1 polymer ?
#
loop_
_entity_poly.entity_id
_entity_poly.type
_entity_poly.pdbx_seq_one_letter_code
_entity_poly.pdbx_strand_id
1 'polypeptide(L)'
;KYGHLWICYMKENHPDRYRHHIRLGQLLIRAKEVNEEAYEMLDRIVEKYLVKHKPKDAHSTMEMWKIREQAKQLAEEVIYGEIVYKYH
;
A
#
# COMPACT_ATOMS: atom_id res chain seq x y z
N LYS A 1 3.10 4.54 6.76
CA LYS A 1 2.76 5.29 5.53
C LYS A 1 1.32 5.02 5.09
N TYR A 2 0.97 3.78 4.84
CA TYR A 2 -0.38 3.43 4.35
C TYR A 2 -1.45 3.59 5.43
N GLY A 3 -1.09 3.27 6.67
CA GLY A 3 -2.00 3.50 7.79
C GLY A 3 -2.36 4.97 7.97
N HIS A 4 -1.39 5.85 7.80
CA HIS A 4 -1.61 7.29 7.87
C HIS A 4 -2.52 7.78 6.74
N LEU A 5 -2.32 7.27 5.52
CA LEU A 5 -3.18 7.60 4.37
C LEU A 5 -4.61 7.12 4.61
N TRP A 6 -4.77 5.94 5.20
CA TRP A 6 -6.10 5.42 5.56
C TRP A 6 -6.79 6.31 6.59
N ILE A 7 -6.06 6.78 7.59
CA ILE A 7 -6.61 7.71 8.60
C ILE A 7 -7.11 8.98 7.92
N CYS A 8 -6.30 9.57 7.04
CA CYS A 8 -6.69 10.77 6.30
C CYS A 8 -7.92 10.53 5.43
N TYR A 9 -7.97 9.40 4.74
CA TYR A 9 -9.11 9.02 3.92
C TYR A 9 -10.39 8.88 4.75
N MET A 10 -10.31 8.19 5.89
CA MET A 10 -11.46 8.02 6.80
C MET A 10 -11.96 9.36 7.33
N LYS A 11 -11.04 10.23 7.70
CA LYS A 11 -11.39 11.56 8.21
C LYS A 11 -12.13 12.39 7.17
N GLU A 12 -11.73 12.34 5.92
CA GLU A 12 -12.32 13.13 4.84
C GLU A 12 -13.60 12.53 4.29
N ASN A 13 -13.65 11.20 4.11
CA ASN A 13 -14.72 10.53 3.40
C ASN A 13 -15.72 9.79 4.30
N HIS A 14 -15.30 9.39 5.49
CA HIS A 14 -16.13 8.65 6.45
C HIS A 14 -15.97 9.22 7.86
N PRO A 15 -16.35 10.48 8.09
CA PRO A 15 -16.12 11.14 9.39
C PRO A 15 -16.83 10.47 10.55
N ASP A 16 -18.01 9.89 10.33
CA ASP A 16 -18.75 9.20 11.38
C ASP A 16 -18.02 7.93 11.86
N ARG A 17 -17.49 7.15 10.91
CA ARG A 17 -16.70 5.97 11.24
C ARG A 17 -15.36 6.34 11.87
N TYR A 18 -14.76 7.43 11.40
CA TYR A 18 -13.53 7.97 12.00
C TYR A 18 -13.74 8.28 13.47
N ARG A 19 -14.82 8.99 13.82
CA ARG A 19 -15.16 9.32 15.20
C ARG A 19 -15.45 8.06 16.02
N HIS A 20 -16.12 7.09 15.44
CA HIS A 20 -16.44 5.83 16.09
C HIS A 20 -15.17 5.08 16.48
N HIS A 21 -14.20 4.98 15.57
CA HIS A 21 -12.92 4.34 15.86
C HIS A 21 -12.13 5.06 16.97
N ILE A 22 -12.19 6.39 16.98
CA ILE A 22 -11.56 7.20 18.04
C ILE A 22 -12.20 6.88 19.39
N ARG A 23 -13.52 6.86 19.46
CA ARG A 23 -14.25 6.56 20.71
C ARG A 23 -13.89 5.21 21.29
N LEU A 24 -13.73 4.21 20.44
CA LEU A 24 -13.39 2.84 20.85
C LEU A 24 -11.88 2.66 21.08
N GLY A 25 -11.07 3.66 20.81
CA GLY A 25 -9.61 3.55 20.91
C GLY A 25 -9.00 2.60 19.90
N GLN A 26 -9.71 2.32 18.79
CA GLN A 26 -9.29 1.34 17.80
C GLN A 26 -8.64 1.95 16.55
N LEU A 27 -8.62 3.28 16.45
CA LEU A 27 -8.13 3.94 15.24
C LEU A 27 -6.68 3.56 14.90
N LEU A 28 -5.79 3.62 15.89
CA LEU A 28 -4.37 3.29 15.68
C LEU A 28 -4.17 1.81 15.40
N ILE A 29 -4.96 0.95 16.06
CA ILE A 29 -4.89 -0.50 15.85
C ILE A 29 -5.30 -0.84 14.42
N ARG A 30 -6.40 -0.26 13.94
CA ARG A 30 -6.88 -0.45 12.57
C ARG A 30 -5.91 0.10 11.55
N ALA A 31 -5.35 1.28 11.81
CA ALA A 31 -4.35 1.88 10.93
C ALA A 31 -3.11 1.00 10.79
N LYS A 32 -2.68 0.38 11.89
CA LYS A 32 -1.56 -0.56 11.87
C LYS A 32 -1.87 -1.80 11.04
N GLU A 33 -3.07 -2.35 11.18
CA GLU A 33 -3.52 -3.49 10.37
C GLU A 33 -3.53 -3.16 8.88
N VAL A 34 -4.07 -2.00 8.52
CA VAL A 34 -4.09 -1.53 7.12
C VAL A 34 -2.67 -1.40 6.58
N ASN A 35 -1.77 -0.83 7.38
CA ASN A 35 -0.38 -0.64 7.00
C ASN A 35 0.33 -1.98 6.74
N GLU A 36 0.12 -2.95 7.62
CA GLU A 36 0.72 -4.28 7.49
C GLU A 36 0.20 -5.00 6.24
N GLU A 37 -1.12 -4.99 6.02
CA GLU A 37 -1.72 -5.61 4.83
C GLU A 37 -1.22 -4.95 3.54
N ALA A 38 -1.07 -3.62 3.56
CA ALA A 38 -0.59 -2.88 2.40
C ALA A 38 0.86 -3.26 2.06
N TYR A 39 1.72 -3.37 3.06
CA TYR A 39 3.10 -3.78 2.82
C TYR A 39 3.23 -5.22 2.35
N GLU A 40 2.43 -6.12 2.89
CA GLU A 40 2.39 -7.52 2.41
C GLU A 40 1.96 -7.59 0.94
N MET A 41 0.94 -6.84 0.56
CA MET A 41 0.49 -6.77 -0.82
C MET A 41 1.54 -6.13 -1.71
N LEU A 42 2.20 -5.08 -1.26
CA LEU A 42 3.28 -4.43 -1.98
C LEU A 42 4.38 -5.45 -2.34
N ASP A 43 4.85 -6.19 -1.36
CA ASP A 43 5.90 -7.19 -1.56
C ASP A 43 5.48 -8.25 -2.57
N ARG A 44 4.26 -8.75 -2.46
CA ARG A 44 3.74 -9.76 -3.39
C ARG A 44 3.66 -9.25 -4.82
N ILE A 45 3.15 -8.04 -5.01
CA ILE A 45 3.01 -7.45 -6.35
C ILE A 45 4.39 -7.18 -6.95
N VAL A 46 5.31 -6.62 -6.16
CA VAL A 46 6.68 -6.34 -6.62
C VAL A 46 7.39 -7.62 -7.03
N GLU A 47 7.29 -8.67 -6.22
CA GLU A 47 7.90 -9.97 -6.53
C GLU A 47 7.37 -10.56 -7.83
N LYS A 48 6.04 -10.55 -8.01
CA LYS A 48 5.42 -11.04 -9.24
C LYS A 48 5.84 -10.24 -10.46
N TYR A 49 5.93 -8.93 -10.32
CA TYR A 49 6.36 -8.06 -11.40
C TYR A 49 7.81 -8.35 -11.79
N LEU A 50 8.70 -8.50 -10.82
CA LEU A 50 10.10 -8.79 -11.07
C LEU A 50 10.32 -10.14 -11.75
N VAL A 51 9.48 -11.14 -11.44
CA VAL A 51 9.52 -12.44 -12.10
C VAL A 51 9.13 -12.30 -13.58
N LYS A 52 8.11 -11.51 -13.89
CA LYS A 52 7.64 -11.31 -15.26
C LYS A 52 8.55 -10.41 -16.10
N HIS A 53 9.20 -9.42 -15.47
CA HIS A 53 10.00 -8.40 -16.16
C HIS A 53 11.45 -8.46 -15.74
N LYS A 54 12.08 -9.63 -15.96
CA LYS A 54 13.50 -9.78 -15.67
C LYS A 54 14.32 -8.90 -16.61
N PRO A 55 15.37 -8.21 -16.10
CA PRO A 55 16.24 -7.43 -16.95
C PRO A 55 16.97 -8.30 -17.96
N LYS A 56 17.15 -7.79 -19.17
CA LYS A 56 17.90 -8.49 -20.22
C LYS A 56 19.36 -8.64 -19.86
N ASP A 57 19.90 -7.66 -19.14
CA ASP A 57 21.27 -7.67 -18.66
C ASP A 57 21.23 -7.69 -17.13
N ALA A 58 21.63 -8.84 -16.55
CA ALA A 58 21.63 -9.03 -15.11
C ALA A 58 22.65 -8.13 -14.39
N HIS A 59 23.60 -7.53 -15.12
CA HIS A 59 24.61 -6.66 -14.55
C HIS A 59 24.22 -5.18 -14.61
N SER A 60 23.09 -4.83 -15.24
CA SER A 60 22.64 -3.45 -15.35
C SER A 60 21.87 -3.04 -14.10
N THR A 61 22.53 -2.31 -13.23
CA THR A 61 21.93 -1.78 -11.99
C THR A 61 20.82 -0.79 -12.29
N MET A 62 21.00 0.04 -13.33
CA MET A 62 19.99 1.04 -13.72
C MET A 62 18.71 0.41 -14.23
N GLU A 63 18.83 -0.66 -15.03
CA GLU A 63 17.68 -1.37 -15.55
C GLU A 63 16.88 -2.03 -14.41
N MET A 64 17.56 -2.66 -13.47
CA MET A 64 16.93 -3.24 -12.30
C MET A 64 16.23 -2.18 -11.44
N TRP A 65 16.86 -1.03 -11.26
CA TRP A 65 16.27 0.07 -10.52
C TRP A 65 14.98 0.57 -11.17
N LYS A 66 14.99 0.75 -12.49
CA LYS A 66 13.79 1.17 -13.24
C LYS A 66 12.65 0.17 -13.11
N ILE A 67 12.96 -1.11 -13.23
CA ILE A 67 11.96 -2.17 -13.12
C ILE A 67 11.35 -2.18 -11.72
N ARG A 68 12.16 -2.04 -10.69
CA ARG A 68 11.67 -1.97 -9.29
C ARG A 68 10.81 -0.75 -9.04
N GLU A 69 11.18 0.41 -9.58
CA GLU A 69 10.38 1.63 -9.45
C GLU A 69 9.04 1.51 -10.17
N GLN A 70 9.02 0.93 -11.36
CA GLN A 70 7.78 0.67 -12.09
C GLN A 70 6.88 -0.31 -11.33
N ALA A 71 7.46 -1.38 -10.79
CA ALA A 71 6.73 -2.35 -9.98
C ALA A 71 6.12 -1.70 -8.73
N LYS A 72 6.88 -0.85 -8.06
CA LYS A 72 6.44 -0.14 -6.87
C LYS A 72 5.29 0.80 -7.17
N GLN A 73 5.38 1.57 -8.27
CA GLN A 73 4.31 2.48 -8.67
C GLN A 73 3.02 1.73 -8.97
N LEU A 74 3.10 0.65 -9.72
CA LEU A 74 1.95 -0.19 -10.03
C LEU A 74 1.34 -0.79 -8.75
N ALA A 75 2.19 -1.27 -7.86
CA ALA A 75 1.75 -1.84 -6.59
C ALA A 75 1.07 -0.80 -5.71
N GLU A 76 1.60 0.43 -5.66
CA GLU A 76 0.98 1.51 -4.89
C GLU A 76 -0.42 1.85 -5.40
N GLU A 77 -0.62 1.91 -6.70
CA GLU A 77 -1.94 2.16 -7.28
C GLU A 77 -2.95 1.09 -6.87
N VAL A 78 -2.56 -0.17 -6.93
CA VAL A 78 -3.40 -1.30 -6.51
C VAL A 78 -3.71 -1.22 -5.02
N ILE A 79 -2.70 -0.94 -4.20
CA ILE A 79 -2.86 -0.85 -2.75
C ILE A 79 -3.82 0.27 -2.35
N TYR A 80 -3.68 1.44 -2.95
CA TYR A 80 -4.58 2.56 -2.66
C TYR A 80 -6.04 2.20 -3.00
N GLY A 81 -6.28 1.57 -4.15
CA GLY A 81 -7.63 1.18 -4.55
C GLY A 81 -8.19 0.00 -3.75
N GLU A 82 -7.38 -1.01 -3.46
CA GLU A 82 -7.84 -2.27 -2.88
C GLU A 82 -7.84 -2.29 -1.35
N ILE A 83 -6.95 -1.55 -0.71
CA ILE A 83 -6.82 -1.59 0.74
C ILE A 83 -7.13 -0.24 1.37
N VAL A 84 -6.38 0.80 1.02
CA VAL A 84 -6.47 2.10 1.72
C VAL A 84 -7.86 2.72 1.57
N TYR A 85 -8.43 2.71 0.37
CA TYR A 85 -9.71 3.36 0.10
C TYR A 85 -10.93 2.44 0.25
N LYS A 86 -10.74 1.15 0.42
CA LYS A 86 -11.84 0.20 0.67
C LYS A 86 -11.96 -0.25 2.11
N TYR A 87 -10.88 -0.13 2.88
CA TYR A 87 -10.83 -0.62 4.25
C TYR A 87 -11.51 0.39 5.18
N HIS A 88 -12.73 0.17 5.46
CA HIS A 88 -13.52 0.98 6.40
C HIS A 88 -14.59 0.14 7.08
#